data_2fbd3b345b1548b1b5f6b22d3110ae01
#
_entry.id   2fbd3b345b1548b1b5f6b22d3110ae01
#
_cell.length_a   1.000
_cell.length_b   1.000
_cell.length_c   1.000
_cell.angle_alpha   90.00
_cell.angle_beta   90.00
_cell.angle_gamma   90.00
#
_symmetry.space_group_name_H-M   'P 1'
#
loop_
_entity.id
_entity.type
_entity.pdbx_description
1 polymer ?
#
loop_
_entity_poly.entity_id
_entity_poly.type
_entity_poly.pdbx_seq_one_letter_code
_entity_poly.pdbx_strand_id
1 'polypeptide(L)'
;NSMTVRISKPEFNLREKLSELDKPTGLKGNELMRSDTAQEARDLIGAGRRNKIINGAMQVSQRGTSESGVTSSGYKQAPDRFRTNISGPTVTVSQSTDSPDGFSNSYKIDITTADTSITGNDRLILQTRLEGQDLQDFAKGTPSAKDFILSFYCKSTKMGTFTAELEDNDNTGDGGARTVSRHFTISNKEWNRYEINF
;
A
#
# COMPACT_ATOMS: atom_id res chain seq x y z
N ASN A 1 50.99 36.30 51.97
CA ASN A 1 50.13 36.42 50.79
C ASN A 1 49.82 35.02 50.30
N SER A 2 48.64 34.52 50.61
CA SER A 2 48.14 33.26 50.09
C SER A 2 47.44 33.52 48.74
N MET A 3 47.97 32.94 47.68
CA MET A 3 47.36 33.03 46.35
C MET A 3 46.33 31.92 46.23
N THR A 4 45.02 32.24 46.20
CA THR A 4 43.93 31.30 46.02
C THR A 4 43.69 31.17 44.53
N VAL A 5 44.06 30.03 43.95
CA VAL A 5 43.71 29.70 42.56
C VAL A 5 42.27 29.23 42.55
N ARG A 6 41.37 30.01 41.94
CA ARG A 6 40.00 29.57 41.64
C ARG A 6 40.06 28.80 40.36
N ILE A 7 39.88 27.49 40.44
CA ILE A 7 39.64 26.64 39.29
C ILE A 7 38.13 26.78 38.99
N SER A 8 37.78 27.54 37.95
CA SER A 8 36.41 27.56 37.45
C SER A 8 36.08 26.22 36.82
N LYS A 9 34.94 25.65 37.14
CA LYS A 9 34.39 24.49 36.44
C LYS A 9 34.34 24.82 34.93
N PRO A 10 34.84 23.95 34.05
CA PRO A 10 34.69 24.19 32.62
C PRO A 10 33.23 24.35 32.28
N GLU A 11 32.86 25.33 31.47
CA GLU A 11 31.48 25.59 31.01
C GLU A 11 30.88 24.37 30.28
N PHE A 12 31.72 23.44 29.85
CA PHE A 12 31.34 22.25 29.15
C PHE A 12 31.84 20.99 29.89
N ASN A 13 30.89 20.26 30.49
CA ASN A 13 31.17 18.98 31.12
C ASN A 13 30.80 17.85 30.13
N LEU A 14 31.81 17.26 29.49
CA LEU A 14 31.64 16.20 28.52
C LEU A 14 30.88 14.97 29.10
N ARG A 15 31.13 14.65 30.37
CA ARG A 15 30.45 13.56 31.08
C ARG A 15 28.94 13.80 31.27
N GLU A 16 28.61 15.05 31.59
CA GLU A 16 27.24 15.47 31.80
C GLU A 16 26.47 15.47 30.46
N LYS A 17 27.11 15.92 29.38
CA LYS A 17 26.56 15.87 28.03
C LYS A 17 26.44 14.45 27.49
N LEU A 18 27.38 13.56 27.75
CA LEU A 18 27.29 12.14 27.42
C LEU A 18 26.15 11.45 28.19
N SER A 19 25.95 11.80 29.47
CA SER A 19 24.85 11.28 30.28
C SER A 19 23.47 11.80 29.83
N GLU A 20 23.42 12.99 29.25
CA GLU A 20 22.20 13.52 28.62
C GLU A 20 21.86 12.79 27.31
N LEU A 21 22.88 12.39 26.54
CA LEU A 21 22.72 11.56 25.35
C LEU A 21 22.30 10.12 25.69
N ASP A 22 22.71 9.62 26.85
CA ASP A 22 22.34 8.30 27.37
C ASP A 22 20.93 8.26 27.99
N LYS A 23 20.30 9.42 28.21
CA LYS A 23 18.91 9.45 28.68
C LYS A 23 17.98 9.14 27.52
N PRO A 24 17.34 7.97 27.52
CA PRO A 24 16.41 7.61 26.46
C PRO A 24 15.21 8.52 26.51
N THR A 25 15.07 9.35 25.50
CA THR A 25 13.86 10.16 25.29
C THR A 25 12.71 9.31 24.72
N GLY A 26 12.82 7.99 24.83
CA GLY A 26 11.88 6.98 24.37
C GLY A 26 12.57 5.77 23.73
N LEU A 27 11.92 4.62 23.76
CA LEU A 27 12.44 3.36 23.20
C LEU A 27 12.84 3.51 21.72
N LYS A 28 12.05 4.23 20.92
CA LYS A 28 12.32 4.44 19.50
C LYS A 28 13.52 5.35 19.22
N GLY A 29 13.80 6.31 20.11
CA GLY A 29 15.01 7.14 20.01
C GLY A 29 16.28 6.31 20.17
N ASN A 30 16.31 5.38 21.12
CA ASN A 30 17.45 4.49 21.33
C ASN A 30 17.65 3.50 20.17
N GLU A 31 16.58 2.95 19.65
CA GLU A 31 16.64 2.07 18.48
C GLU A 31 17.21 2.81 17.27
N LEU A 32 16.78 4.07 17.05
CA LEU A 32 17.30 4.91 15.98
C LEU A 32 18.81 5.19 16.12
N MET A 33 19.28 5.51 17.34
CA MET A 33 20.70 5.77 17.62
C MET A 33 21.56 4.50 17.47
N ARG A 34 20.99 3.32 17.57
CA ARG A 34 21.65 2.02 17.43
C ARG A 34 21.49 1.40 16.05
N SER A 35 20.85 2.09 15.12
CA SER A 35 20.69 1.59 13.75
C SER A 35 22.04 1.48 13.06
N ASP A 36 22.38 0.27 12.61
CA ASP A 36 23.65 -0.01 11.94
C ASP A 36 23.66 0.50 10.49
N THR A 37 22.48 0.70 9.92
CA THR A 37 22.32 1.14 8.53
C THR A 37 21.37 2.33 8.40
N ALA A 38 21.58 3.13 7.36
CA ALA A 38 20.67 4.22 7.01
C ALA A 38 19.26 3.70 6.64
N GLN A 39 19.14 2.44 6.21
CA GLN A 39 17.85 1.82 5.92
C GLN A 39 17.08 1.52 7.20
N GLU A 40 17.74 0.91 8.20
CA GLU A 40 17.13 0.66 9.51
C GLU A 40 16.67 1.95 10.18
N ALA A 41 17.48 3.00 10.14
CA ALA A 41 17.11 4.31 10.65
C ALA A 41 15.86 4.86 9.97
N ARG A 42 15.78 4.76 8.64
CA ARG A 42 14.58 5.19 7.88
C ARG A 42 13.33 4.36 8.23
N ASP A 43 13.49 3.06 8.40
CA ASP A 43 12.39 2.17 8.74
C ASP A 43 11.84 2.48 10.15
N LEU A 44 12.72 2.78 11.10
CA LEU A 44 12.34 3.14 12.47
C LEU A 44 11.56 4.45 12.56
N ILE A 45 11.95 5.47 11.79
CA ILE A 45 11.25 6.76 11.75
C ILE A 45 10.07 6.77 10.76
N GLY A 46 9.84 5.67 10.06
CA GLY A 46 8.80 5.59 9.04
C GLY A 46 9.07 6.44 7.79
N ALA A 47 10.32 6.88 7.56
CA ALA A 47 10.70 7.69 6.42
C ALA A 47 10.79 6.90 5.10
N GLY A 48 10.66 5.57 5.16
CA GLY A 48 10.53 4.73 3.98
C GLY A 48 9.14 4.83 3.35
N ARG A 49 9.05 4.69 2.04
CA ARG A 49 7.78 4.57 1.33
C ARG A 49 7.16 3.20 1.62
N ARG A 50 6.41 3.09 2.73
CA ARG A 50 5.75 1.85 3.14
C ARG A 50 4.61 1.45 2.20
N ASN A 51 3.82 2.43 1.76
CA ASN A 51 2.75 2.16 0.81
C ASN A 51 3.30 2.14 -0.62
N LYS A 52 3.24 0.98 -1.25
CA LYS A 52 3.68 0.76 -2.63
C LYS A 52 2.60 1.09 -3.66
N ILE A 53 1.34 1.22 -3.22
CA ILE A 53 0.23 1.53 -4.11
C ILE A 53 0.19 3.04 -4.36
N ILE A 54 0.35 3.42 -5.61
CA ILE A 54 0.29 4.82 -6.05
C ILE A 54 -1.18 5.17 -6.28
N ASN A 55 -1.60 6.36 -5.83
CA ASN A 55 -2.98 6.85 -5.91
C ASN A 55 -4.00 5.93 -5.21
N GLY A 56 -3.60 5.24 -4.13
CA GLY A 56 -4.48 4.35 -3.38
C GLY A 56 -5.69 5.05 -2.73
N ALA A 57 -5.61 6.37 -2.53
CA ALA A 57 -6.73 7.20 -2.08
C ALA A 57 -7.67 7.66 -3.23
N MET A 58 -7.44 7.22 -4.46
CA MET A 58 -8.29 7.48 -5.64
C MET A 58 -8.51 8.97 -5.96
N GLN A 59 -7.55 9.84 -5.59
CA GLN A 59 -7.71 11.30 -5.71
C GLN A 59 -7.38 11.82 -7.10
N VAL A 60 -6.43 11.19 -7.80
CA VAL A 60 -5.96 11.63 -9.11
C VAL A 60 -6.71 10.89 -10.21
N SER A 61 -7.35 11.64 -11.12
CA SER A 61 -8.13 11.11 -12.25
C SER A 61 -7.98 12.03 -13.47
N GLN A 62 -6.80 11.99 -14.12
CA GLN A 62 -6.43 12.94 -15.18
C GLN A 62 -7.13 12.65 -16.52
N ARG A 63 -7.51 11.39 -16.76
CA ARG A 63 -8.18 10.97 -18.01
C ARG A 63 -9.69 11.22 -18.01
N GLY A 64 -10.24 11.65 -16.89
CA GLY A 64 -11.66 11.83 -16.67
C GLY A 64 -12.11 11.08 -15.41
N THR A 65 -13.31 11.39 -14.94
CA THR A 65 -13.84 10.88 -13.67
C THR A 65 -14.89 9.79 -13.85
N SER A 66 -15.30 9.49 -15.10
CA SER A 66 -16.27 8.42 -15.38
C SER A 66 -16.22 7.96 -16.84
N GLU A 67 -16.39 6.66 -17.04
CA GLU A 67 -16.55 6.03 -18.36
C GLU A 67 -17.67 4.98 -18.29
N SER A 68 -18.69 5.13 -19.12
CA SER A 68 -19.82 4.21 -19.23
C SER A 68 -19.66 3.23 -20.38
N GLY A 69 -20.41 2.12 -20.35
CA GLY A 69 -20.43 1.15 -21.43
C GLY A 69 -19.11 0.36 -21.57
N VAL A 70 -18.35 0.22 -20.49
CA VAL A 70 -17.08 -0.48 -20.51
C VAL A 70 -17.30 -1.99 -20.61
N THR A 71 -16.79 -2.58 -21.70
CA THR A 71 -16.83 -4.02 -21.99
C THR A 71 -15.46 -4.61 -22.26
N SER A 72 -14.42 -3.78 -22.27
CA SER A 72 -13.05 -4.19 -22.59
C SER A 72 -12.06 -3.77 -21.50
N SER A 73 -11.01 -4.56 -21.35
CA SER A 73 -9.96 -4.31 -20.36
C SER A 73 -9.10 -3.10 -20.72
N GLY A 74 -8.62 -2.37 -19.73
CA GLY A 74 -7.72 -1.24 -19.91
C GLY A 74 -7.78 -0.21 -18.81
N TYR A 75 -6.97 0.84 -18.98
CA TYR A 75 -7.08 2.07 -18.17
C TYR A 75 -8.25 2.89 -18.69
N LYS A 76 -9.12 3.29 -17.79
CA LYS A 76 -10.39 3.96 -18.10
C LYS A 76 -10.39 5.41 -17.63
N GLN A 77 -11.45 6.15 -17.95
CA GLN A 77 -11.69 7.49 -17.39
C GLN A 77 -12.19 7.38 -15.93
N ALA A 78 -11.27 6.99 -15.06
CA ALA A 78 -11.48 6.71 -13.65
C ALA A 78 -10.14 6.94 -12.94
N PRO A 79 -10.02 6.76 -11.61
CA PRO A 79 -8.77 7.03 -10.90
C PRO A 79 -7.53 6.44 -11.57
N ASP A 80 -6.51 7.27 -11.72
CA ASP A 80 -5.27 6.92 -12.39
C ASP A 80 -4.51 5.79 -11.67
N ARG A 81 -3.65 5.08 -12.41
CA ARG A 81 -2.84 3.92 -11.97
C ARG A 81 -3.65 2.62 -11.77
N PHE A 82 -4.97 2.68 -11.85
CA PHE A 82 -5.83 1.51 -11.80
C PHE A 82 -6.40 1.19 -13.19
N ARG A 83 -6.50 -0.09 -13.48
CA ARG A 83 -7.15 -0.59 -14.70
C ARG A 83 -8.23 -1.59 -14.35
N THR A 84 -9.26 -1.63 -15.18
CA THR A 84 -10.29 -2.67 -15.14
C THR A 84 -9.90 -3.79 -16.11
N ASN A 85 -9.93 -5.03 -15.64
CA ASN A 85 -9.81 -6.20 -16.49
C ASN A 85 -11.18 -6.91 -16.48
N ILE A 86 -11.84 -6.94 -17.63
CA ILE A 86 -13.25 -7.30 -17.75
C ILE A 86 -13.50 -8.20 -18.97
N SER A 87 -14.33 -9.20 -18.75
CA SER A 87 -14.97 -10.04 -19.76
C SER A 87 -16.34 -10.47 -19.21
N GLY A 88 -17.37 -10.39 -20.02
CA GLY A 88 -18.75 -10.75 -19.69
C GLY A 88 -19.64 -9.53 -19.47
N PRO A 89 -19.64 -8.89 -18.31
CA PRO A 89 -20.59 -7.81 -18.02
C PRO A 89 -20.23 -6.50 -18.71
N THR A 90 -21.21 -5.58 -18.79
CA THR A 90 -20.97 -4.17 -19.12
C THR A 90 -21.01 -3.36 -17.84
N VAL A 91 -20.03 -2.44 -17.65
CA VAL A 91 -19.93 -1.64 -16.44
C VAL A 91 -19.76 -0.16 -16.74
N THR A 92 -20.08 0.66 -15.75
CA THR A 92 -19.60 2.04 -15.63
C THR A 92 -18.53 2.07 -14.56
N VAL A 93 -17.38 2.67 -14.86
CA VAL A 93 -16.30 2.91 -13.89
C VAL A 93 -16.22 4.40 -13.60
N SER A 94 -15.96 4.75 -12.35
CA SER A 94 -15.89 6.16 -11.96
C SER A 94 -15.07 6.41 -10.70
N GLN A 95 -14.61 7.65 -10.57
CA GLN A 95 -14.20 8.23 -9.29
C GLN A 95 -15.46 8.66 -8.55
N SER A 96 -15.72 8.11 -7.38
CA SER A 96 -16.92 8.36 -6.59
C SER A 96 -16.58 9.08 -5.28
N THR A 97 -17.45 9.95 -4.83
CA THR A 97 -17.36 10.59 -3.50
C THR A 97 -17.95 9.73 -2.38
N ASP A 98 -18.60 8.60 -2.69
CA ASP A 98 -18.93 7.58 -1.70
C ASP A 98 -17.63 6.84 -1.34
N SER A 99 -17.05 7.18 -0.18
CA SER A 99 -15.73 6.74 0.27
C SER A 99 -15.75 6.43 1.76
N PRO A 100 -14.81 5.62 2.26
CA PRO A 100 -14.69 5.37 3.69
C PRO A 100 -14.18 6.62 4.43
N ASP A 101 -14.40 6.66 5.73
CA ASP A 101 -13.95 7.76 6.58
C ASP A 101 -12.45 8.01 6.42
N GLY A 102 -12.09 9.28 6.30
CA GLY A 102 -10.71 9.74 6.07
C GLY A 102 -10.27 9.76 4.60
N PHE A 103 -11.14 9.37 3.66
CA PHE A 103 -10.88 9.44 2.23
C PHE A 103 -11.94 10.30 1.52
N SER A 104 -11.54 11.02 0.48
CA SER A 104 -12.44 11.85 -0.30
C SER A 104 -13.07 11.11 -1.49
N ASN A 105 -12.40 10.07 -1.98
CA ASN A 105 -12.81 9.36 -3.19
C ASN A 105 -12.62 7.86 -3.09
N SER A 106 -13.36 7.13 -3.91
CA SER A 106 -13.19 5.71 -4.15
C SER A 106 -13.21 5.39 -5.65
N TYR A 107 -12.75 4.20 -6.03
CA TYR A 107 -12.97 3.64 -7.36
C TYR A 107 -14.30 2.88 -7.33
N LYS A 108 -15.27 3.34 -8.12
CA LYS A 108 -16.56 2.68 -8.24
C LYS A 108 -16.66 1.90 -9.55
N ILE A 109 -17.13 0.67 -9.46
CA ILE A 109 -17.53 -0.16 -10.59
C ILE A 109 -19.02 -0.44 -10.45
N ASP A 110 -19.83 -0.01 -11.40
CA ASP A 110 -21.27 -0.20 -11.43
C ASP A 110 -21.64 -1.11 -12.59
N ILE A 111 -22.18 -2.28 -12.31
CA ILE A 111 -22.59 -3.24 -13.34
C ILE A 111 -23.91 -2.76 -13.93
N THR A 112 -23.84 -2.25 -15.16
CA THR A 112 -25.01 -1.71 -15.89
C THR A 112 -25.73 -2.79 -16.71
N THR A 113 -25.00 -3.81 -17.16
CA THR A 113 -25.59 -5.00 -17.79
C THR A 113 -24.90 -6.23 -17.22
N ALA A 114 -25.68 -7.05 -16.53
CA ALA A 114 -25.16 -8.30 -15.97
C ALA A 114 -24.89 -9.32 -17.07
N ASP A 115 -23.84 -10.10 -16.90
CA ASP A 115 -23.66 -11.31 -17.68
C ASP A 115 -24.59 -12.40 -17.14
N THR A 116 -25.41 -12.95 -18.02
CA THR A 116 -26.37 -14.02 -17.69
C THR A 116 -25.89 -15.42 -18.09
N SER A 117 -24.73 -15.50 -18.75
CA SER A 117 -24.14 -16.75 -19.23
C SER A 117 -22.66 -16.87 -18.84
N ILE A 118 -22.41 -16.92 -17.53
CA ILE A 118 -21.05 -16.91 -16.97
C ILE A 118 -20.28 -18.15 -17.42
N THR A 119 -19.09 -17.90 -17.97
CA THR A 119 -18.12 -18.93 -18.39
C THR A 119 -16.85 -18.84 -17.56
N GLY A 120 -15.97 -19.82 -17.67
CA GLY A 120 -14.69 -19.81 -16.95
C GLY A 120 -13.71 -18.69 -17.35
N ASN A 121 -14.01 -17.97 -18.43
CA ASN A 121 -13.18 -16.84 -18.90
C ASN A 121 -13.71 -15.48 -18.45
N ASP A 122 -14.91 -15.43 -17.84
CA ASP A 122 -15.51 -14.16 -17.42
C ASP A 122 -14.89 -13.68 -16.12
N ARG A 123 -14.63 -12.39 -16.09
CA ARG A 123 -13.93 -11.76 -14.99
C ARG A 123 -14.26 -10.27 -14.88
N LEU A 124 -14.19 -9.79 -13.66
CA LEU A 124 -14.24 -8.38 -13.34
C LEU A 124 -13.18 -8.10 -12.26
N ILE A 125 -12.07 -7.51 -12.65
CA ILE A 125 -10.91 -7.30 -11.78
C ILE A 125 -10.54 -5.83 -11.82
N LEU A 126 -10.37 -5.23 -10.64
CA LEU A 126 -9.67 -3.96 -10.47
C LEU A 126 -8.22 -4.26 -10.13
N GLN A 127 -7.29 -3.78 -10.93
CA GLN A 127 -5.87 -4.04 -10.71
C GLN A 127 -5.02 -2.77 -10.79
N THR A 128 -3.94 -2.74 -10.05
CA THR A 128 -2.84 -1.80 -10.20
C THR A 128 -1.55 -2.55 -10.45
N ARG A 129 -0.59 -1.89 -11.10
CA ARG A 129 0.72 -2.47 -11.38
C ARG A 129 1.77 -1.79 -10.53
N LEU A 130 2.58 -2.60 -9.88
CA LEU A 130 3.74 -2.18 -9.11
C LEU A 130 4.99 -2.40 -9.98
N GLU A 131 5.90 -1.45 -9.96
CA GLU A 131 7.15 -1.56 -10.70
C GLU A 131 8.19 -2.31 -9.85
N GLY A 132 9.01 -3.17 -10.48
CA GLY A 132 10.00 -3.98 -9.78
C GLY A 132 10.99 -3.15 -8.95
N GLN A 133 11.34 -1.94 -9.42
CA GLN A 133 12.18 -1.00 -8.68
C GLN A 133 11.54 -0.53 -7.35
N ASP A 134 10.21 -0.43 -7.29
CA ASP A 134 9.48 -0.06 -6.07
C ASP A 134 9.38 -1.21 -5.06
N LEU A 135 9.67 -2.44 -5.48
CA LEU A 135 9.53 -3.66 -4.70
C LEU A 135 10.87 -4.24 -4.21
N GLN A 136 12.00 -3.60 -4.52
CA GLN A 136 13.34 -4.11 -4.19
C GLN A 136 13.53 -4.34 -2.69
N ASP A 137 12.94 -3.49 -1.83
CA ASP A 137 13.01 -3.60 -0.38
C ASP A 137 12.25 -4.82 0.19
N PHE A 138 11.39 -5.46 -0.60
CA PHE A 138 10.78 -6.74 -0.22
C PHE A 138 11.71 -7.94 -0.41
N ALA A 139 12.80 -7.78 -1.12
CA ALA A 139 13.82 -8.80 -1.37
C ALA A 139 13.24 -10.14 -1.87
N LYS A 140 12.15 -10.11 -2.66
CA LYS A 140 11.49 -11.30 -3.19
C LYS A 140 12.44 -12.11 -4.08
N GLY A 141 12.31 -13.43 -4.03
CA GLY A 141 13.23 -14.35 -4.72
C GLY A 141 14.55 -14.60 -3.98
N THR A 142 14.72 -14.08 -2.77
CA THR A 142 15.91 -14.29 -1.93
C THR A 142 15.54 -14.94 -0.58
N PRO A 143 16.51 -15.50 0.15
CA PRO A 143 16.29 -15.99 1.52
C PRO A 143 15.84 -14.90 2.52
N SER A 144 16.04 -13.62 2.17
CA SER A 144 15.65 -12.46 2.98
C SER A 144 14.31 -11.86 2.55
N ALA A 145 13.50 -12.59 1.78
CA ALA A 145 12.19 -12.13 1.33
C ALA A 145 11.30 -11.76 2.52
N LYS A 146 10.68 -10.59 2.44
CA LYS A 146 9.77 -10.07 3.46
C LYS A 146 8.33 -10.39 3.11
N ASP A 147 7.52 -10.67 4.13
CA ASP A 147 6.07 -10.72 3.97
C ASP A 147 5.51 -9.32 3.76
N PHE A 148 4.39 -9.22 3.08
CA PHE A 148 3.68 -7.97 2.93
C PHE A 148 2.17 -8.15 3.13
N ILE A 149 1.56 -7.05 3.56
CA ILE A 149 0.15 -6.97 3.83
C ILE A 149 -0.49 -6.06 2.79
N LEU A 150 -1.49 -6.57 2.08
CA LEU A 150 -2.41 -5.76 1.30
C LEU A 150 -3.55 -5.32 2.20
N SER A 151 -3.69 -4.00 2.42
CA SER A 151 -4.83 -3.43 3.14
C SER A 151 -5.60 -2.46 2.26
N PHE A 152 -6.93 -2.57 2.29
CA PHE A 152 -7.83 -1.73 1.51
C PHE A 152 -9.21 -1.65 2.15
N TYR A 153 -9.95 -0.62 1.78
CA TYR A 153 -11.37 -0.54 2.07
C TYR A 153 -12.17 -1.03 0.87
N CYS A 154 -13.22 -1.78 1.14
CA CYS A 154 -14.14 -2.25 0.11
C CYS A 154 -15.59 -2.19 0.62
N LYS A 155 -16.49 -1.81 -0.30
CA LYS A 155 -17.94 -1.80 -0.12
C LYS A 155 -18.57 -2.44 -1.35
N SER A 156 -19.57 -3.27 -1.16
CA SER A 156 -20.31 -3.88 -2.28
C SER A 156 -21.78 -3.99 -1.96
N THR A 157 -22.63 -3.82 -2.97
CA THR A 157 -24.06 -4.10 -2.88
C THR A 157 -24.35 -5.61 -2.85
N LYS A 158 -23.38 -6.43 -3.25
CA LYS A 158 -23.44 -7.90 -3.21
C LYS A 158 -22.51 -8.43 -2.15
N MET A 159 -23.06 -9.24 -1.26
CA MET A 159 -22.30 -9.99 -0.27
C MET A 159 -21.76 -11.28 -0.88
N GLY A 160 -20.61 -11.75 -0.40
CA GLY A 160 -19.99 -12.99 -0.88
C GLY A 160 -18.49 -13.02 -0.70
N THR A 161 -17.89 -14.05 -1.25
CA THR A 161 -16.43 -14.23 -1.21
C THR A 161 -15.81 -13.61 -2.46
N PHE A 162 -14.79 -12.81 -2.24
CA PHE A 162 -13.99 -12.14 -3.25
C PHE A 162 -12.54 -12.62 -3.14
N THR A 163 -11.76 -12.37 -4.16
CA THR A 163 -10.36 -12.79 -4.23
C THR A 163 -9.45 -11.58 -4.40
N ALA A 164 -8.40 -11.52 -3.60
CA ALA A 164 -7.26 -10.63 -3.82
C ALA A 164 -6.09 -11.46 -4.35
N GLU A 165 -5.40 -10.94 -5.35
CA GLU A 165 -4.33 -11.64 -6.04
C GLU A 165 -3.10 -10.77 -6.18
N LEU A 166 -1.94 -11.40 -6.04
CA LEU A 166 -0.66 -10.88 -6.47
C LEU A 166 -0.17 -11.72 -7.63
N GLU A 167 0.11 -11.05 -8.74
CA GLU A 167 0.54 -11.68 -9.96
C GLU A 167 1.92 -11.13 -10.38
N ASP A 168 2.87 -12.04 -10.60
CA ASP A 168 4.17 -11.76 -11.18
C ASP A 168 4.14 -12.16 -12.64
N ASN A 169 4.18 -11.16 -13.51
CA ASN A 169 4.19 -11.34 -14.97
C ASN A 169 5.58 -11.21 -15.59
N ASP A 170 6.62 -10.90 -14.80
CA ASP A 170 7.97 -10.65 -15.32
C ASP A 170 8.77 -11.95 -15.48
N ASN A 171 8.18 -13.08 -15.13
CA ASN A 171 8.84 -14.37 -15.21
C ASN A 171 8.91 -14.88 -16.66
N THR A 172 10.00 -14.52 -17.33
CA THR A 172 10.27 -14.93 -18.71
C THR A 172 11.00 -16.28 -18.83
N GLY A 173 11.42 -16.87 -17.70
CA GLY A 173 12.36 -18.02 -17.69
C GLY A 173 11.70 -19.40 -17.62
N ASP A 174 10.53 -19.55 -17.00
CA ASP A 174 9.90 -20.84 -16.72
C ASP A 174 8.40 -20.91 -17.09
N GLY A 175 7.98 -20.10 -18.02
CA GLY A 175 6.77 -20.38 -18.81
C GLY A 175 5.45 -19.87 -18.25
N GLY A 176 5.40 -18.84 -17.41
CA GLY A 176 4.12 -18.24 -17.06
C GLY A 176 4.12 -17.29 -15.88
N ALA A 177 3.02 -16.56 -15.77
CA ALA A 177 2.73 -15.72 -14.61
C ALA A 177 2.61 -16.57 -13.34
N ARG A 178 3.18 -16.09 -12.24
CA ARG A 178 2.99 -16.68 -10.91
C ARG A 178 1.93 -15.89 -10.18
N THR A 179 0.90 -16.56 -9.71
CA THR A 179 -0.20 -15.92 -8.99
C THR A 179 -0.34 -16.52 -7.59
N VAL A 180 -0.50 -15.64 -6.61
CA VAL A 180 -0.90 -16.02 -5.25
C VAL A 180 -2.24 -15.38 -4.96
N SER A 181 -3.25 -16.21 -4.69
CA SER A 181 -4.62 -15.79 -4.42
C SER A 181 -4.96 -15.95 -2.94
N ARG A 182 -5.74 -15.01 -2.42
CA ARG A 182 -6.31 -15.04 -1.07
C ARG A 182 -7.76 -14.58 -1.13
N HIS A 183 -8.61 -15.22 -0.35
CA HIS A 183 -10.02 -14.89 -0.29
C HIS A 183 -10.34 -13.96 0.87
N PHE A 184 -11.33 -13.08 0.67
CA PHE A 184 -11.94 -12.28 1.72
C PHE A 184 -13.45 -12.24 1.53
N THR A 185 -14.21 -12.07 2.60
CA THR A 185 -15.67 -12.11 2.55
C THR A 185 -16.25 -10.73 2.86
N ILE A 186 -17.11 -10.24 1.97
CA ILE A 186 -17.94 -9.07 2.20
C ILE A 186 -19.24 -9.55 2.84
N SER A 187 -19.45 -9.23 4.12
CA SER A 187 -20.56 -9.69 4.94
C SER A 187 -21.70 -8.67 5.12
N ASN A 188 -21.45 -7.42 4.75
CA ASN A 188 -22.42 -6.33 4.82
C ASN A 188 -22.22 -5.33 3.66
N LYS A 189 -23.09 -4.33 3.53
CA LYS A 189 -23.07 -3.36 2.45
C LYS A 189 -22.36 -2.05 2.84
N GLU A 190 -21.61 -2.06 3.93
CA GLU A 190 -20.90 -0.89 4.44
C GLU A 190 -19.43 -0.91 4.03
N TRP A 191 -18.74 0.22 4.21
CA TRP A 191 -17.31 0.29 4.04
C TRP A 191 -16.61 -0.50 5.14
N ASN A 192 -15.84 -1.52 4.75
CA ASN A 192 -15.03 -2.34 5.66
C ASN A 192 -13.57 -2.32 5.21
N ARG A 193 -12.68 -2.33 6.19
CA ARG A 193 -11.25 -2.48 5.97
C ARG A 193 -10.87 -3.95 5.99
N TYR A 194 -10.14 -4.37 4.97
CA TYR A 194 -9.60 -5.71 4.83
C TYR A 194 -8.08 -5.67 4.88
N GLU A 195 -7.49 -6.68 5.52
CA GLU A 195 -6.04 -6.90 5.59
C GLU A 195 -5.76 -8.33 5.17
N ILE A 196 -4.89 -8.50 4.20
CA ILE A 196 -4.58 -9.79 3.58
C ILE A 196 -3.07 -9.96 3.56
N ASN A 197 -2.59 -11.05 4.15
CA ASN A 197 -1.17 -11.41 4.21
C ASN A 197 -0.78 -12.25 3.00
N PHE A 198 0.38 -11.91 2.39
CA PHE A 198 1.00 -12.59 1.26
C PHE A 198 2.46 -12.95 1.54
#